data_b0d05a2f724ced95cb8a6bb822b0f416
#
_entry.id   b0d05a2f724ced95cb8a6bb822b0f416
#
_cell.length_a   1.000
_cell.length_b   1.000
_cell.length_c   1.000
_cell.angle_alpha   90.00
_cell.angle_beta   90.00
_cell.angle_gamma   90.00
#
_symmetry.space_group_name_H-M   'P 1'
#
loop_
_entity.id
_entity.type
_entity.pdbx_description
1 polymer ?
#
loop_
_entity_poly.entity_id
_entity_poly.type
_entity_poly.pdbx_seq_one_letter_code
_entity_poly.pdbx_strand_id
1 'polypeptide(L)'
;SADRPQAFKPTEKAFYLDQTQLNFIRPGLVFTITKAEIAADGTVKAYLKVTDPKGAGLDRLGVVTPGTISISFLIGYIPADGTQYTSYITRTRTGAAGTVTQATGENTGTWTVVNTGEYVYTFTNKLPSSYDKNATHTLGVYGSRNLDEFEMGRQYADTTFNFVPAGGPVTKVRDVIKTASCNKCHDQLGLHGGSRRSVEVCNMCHTPQTPDSATGNTTDMRVMIHKIHFGANLPSVKAGTKYIIANQDYSDVVNPSPVSACRECHEMTGPNAASQKENWQTKPSRAACGSCHDDVNFATGLNHVNLPQFNDNSCAN
;
A
#
# COMPACT_ATOMS: atom_id res chain seq x y z
N SER A 1 -1.87 -36.62 13.61
CA SER A 1 -2.37 -36.06 12.34
C SER A 1 -1.29 -35.21 11.77
N ALA A 2 -0.69 -35.69 10.68
CA ALA A 2 0.34 -34.95 9.97
C ALA A 2 -0.26 -33.61 9.52
N ASP A 3 0.41 -32.53 9.88
CA ASP A 3 0.12 -31.18 9.37
C ASP A 3 0.00 -31.24 7.84
N ARG A 4 -1.21 -31.14 7.33
CA ARG A 4 -1.39 -30.96 5.90
C ARG A 4 -0.79 -29.61 5.54
N PRO A 5 0.18 -29.56 4.61
CA PRO A 5 0.66 -28.29 4.10
C PRO A 5 -0.50 -27.48 3.56
N GLN A 6 -0.33 -26.15 3.53
CA GLN A 6 -1.25 -25.22 2.92
C GLN A 6 -1.94 -25.85 1.71
N ALA A 7 -3.28 -25.97 1.76
CA ALA A 7 -4.04 -26.61 0.71
C ALA A 7 -4.00 -25.73 -0.53
N PHE A 8 -3.28 -26.14 -1.56
CA PHE A 8 -3.27 -25.49 -2.86
C PHE A 8 -4.61 -25.72 -3.57
N LYS A 9 -5.07 -24.76 -4.34
CA LYS A 9 -6.27 -24.86 -5.15
C LYS A 9 -5.98 -25.68 -6.42
N PRO A 10 -6.98 -26.37 -7.02
CA PRO A 10 -6.81 -27.07 -8.31
C PRO A 10 -6.38 -26.18 -9.48
N THR A 11 -6.50 -24.86 -9.32
CA THR A 11 -6.02 -23.85 -10.29
C THR A 11 -4.53 -23.52 -10.14
N GLU A 12 -3.90 -24.01 -9.08
CA GLU A 12 -2.49 -23.76 -8.79
C GLU A 12 -1.63 -24.96 -9.20
N LYS A 13 -0.51 -24.73 -9.87
CA LYS A 13 0.44 -25.79 -10.26
C LYS A 13 0.90 -26.64 -9.08
N ALA A 14 1.08 -26.00 -7.91
CA ALA A 14 1.50 -26.67 -6.68
C ALA A 14 0.54 -27.77 -6.21
N PHE A 15 -0.73 -27.71 -6.61
CA PHE A 15 -1.73 -28.76 -6.31
C PHE A 15 -1.36 -30.11 -6.94
N TYR A 16 -0.66 -30.09 -8.10
CA TYR A 16 -0.32 -31.28 -8.89
C TYR A 16 1.11 -31.80 -8.64
N LEU A 17 1.89 -31.12 -7.80
CA LEU A 17 3.24 -31.55 -7.46
C LEU A 17 3.25 -32.58 -6.34
N ASP A 18 4.20 -33.53 -6.39
CA ASP A 18 4.45 -34.44 -5.31
C ASP A 18 5.13 -33.74 -4.10
N GLN A 19 5.14 -34.40 -2.95
CA GLN A 19 5.67 -33.81 -1.73
C GLN A 19 7.17 -33.52 -1.80
N THR A 20 7.95 -34.29 -2.57
CA THR A 20 9.40 -34.07 -2.75
C THR A 20 9.64 -32.78 -3.52
N GLN A 21 8.89 -32.57 -4.61
CA GLN A 21 8.92 -31.35 -5.39
C GLN A 21 8.49 -30.13 -4.55
N LEU A 22 7.40 -30.26 -3.80
CA LEU A 22 6.92 -29.20 -2.91
C LEU A 22 7.96 -28.85 -1.82
N ASN A 23 8.61 -29.85 -1.24
CA ASN A 23 9.64 -29.64 -0.23
C ASN A 23 10.90 -28.97 -0.81
N PHE A 24 11.23 -29.25 -2.06
CA PHE A 24 12.35 -28.61 -2.75
C PHE A 24 12.02 -27.17 -3.14
N ILE A 25 10.89 -26.95 -3.82
CA ILE A 25 10.50 -25.63 -4.35
C ILE A 25 10.07 -24.69 -3.21
N ARG A 26 9.35 -25.22 -2.22
CA ARG A 26 8.76 -24.47 -1.09
C ARG A 26 7.97 -23.25 -1.60
N PRO A 27 6.86 -23.46 -2.34
CA PRO A 27 6.09 -22.37 -2.95
C PRO A 27 5.60 -21.35 -1.92
N GLY A 28 5.47 -20.10 -2.39
CA GLY A 28 5.03 -18.98 -1.59
C GLY A 28 6.17 -18.04 -1.21
N LEU A 29 5.80 -16.92 -0.61
CA LEU A 29 6.69 -15.87 -0.14
C LEU A 29 6.02 -15.16 1.04
N VAL A 30 6.78 -14.97 2.11
CA VAL A 30 6.35 -14.20 3.28
C VAL A 30 7.48 -13.27 3.69
N PHE A 31 7.16 -12.01 3.94
CA PHE A 31 8.07 -11.04 4.54
C PHE A 31 7.67 -10.76 5.98
N THR A 32 8.65 -10.73 6.87
CA THR A 32 8.47 -10.26 8.25
C THR A 32 9.59 -9.28 8.58
N ILE A 33 9.22 -8.01 8.80
CA ILE A 33 10.16 -7.02 9.30
C ILE A 33 10.25 -7.21 10.80
N THR A 34 11.43 -7.59 11.29
CA THR A 34 11.64 -7.88 12.73
C THR A 34 12.12 -6.67 13.51
N LYS A 35 12.75 -5.72 12.82
CA LYS A 35 13.29 -4.48 13.39
C LYS A 35 13.53 -3.46 12.29
N ALA A 36 13.46 -2.18 12.65
CA ALA A 36 13.91 -1.07 11.83
C ALA A 36 14.72 -0.10 12.70
N GLU A 37 15.74 0.49 12.13
CA GLU A 37 16.63 1.46 12.79
C GLU A 37 16.89 2.64 11.86
N ILE A 38 17.01 3.83 12.46
CA ILE A 38 17.48 5.02 11.77
C ILE A 38 18.65 5.57 12.58
N ALA A 39 19.83 5.55 11.98
CA ALA A 39 21.05 6.07 12.61
C ALA A 39 21.01 7.62 12.69
N ALA A 40 21.89 8.19 13.48
CA ALA A 40 21.96 9.64 13.67
C ALA A 40 22.21 10.42 12.36
N ASP A 41 22.85 9.79 11.39
CA ASP A 41 23.12 10.36 10.06
C ASP A 41 21.96 10.17 9.06
N GLY A 42 20.82 9.65 9.50
CA GLY A 42 19.63 9.37 8.68
C GLY A 42 19.69 8.03 7.93
N THR A 43 20.72 7.22 8.10
CA THR A 43 20.81 5.89 7.47
C THR A 43 19.77 4.94 8.05
N VAL A 44 18.94 4.36 7.18
CA VAL A 44 17.89 3.41 7.55
C VAL A 44 18.39 1.99 7.40
N LYS A 45 18.10 1.13 8.37
CA LYS A 45 18.32 -0.32 8.30
C LYS A 45 17.01 -1.07 8.55
N ALA A 46 16.70 -2.02 7.67
CA ALA A 46 15.58 -2.93 7.79
C ALA A 46 16.10 -4.35 8.09
N TYR A 47 15.60 -4.96 9.15
CA TYR A 47 15.87 -6.35 9.50
C TYR A 47 14.71 -7.20 9.02
N LEU A 48 14.96 -8.08 8.05
CA LEU A 48 13.93 -8.78 7.30
C LEU A 48 14.12 -10.29 7.39
N LYS A 49 13.03 -11.00 7.68
CA LYS A 49 12.88 -12.43 7.42
C LYS A 49 12.15 -12.63 6.12
N VAL A 50 12.70 -13.51 5.27
CA VAL A 50 12.12 -13.93 3.99
C VAL A 50 11.92 -15.43 4.07
N THR A 51 10.67 -15.87 4.11
CA THR A 51 10.35 -17.28 4.34
C THR A 51 9.31 -17.79 3.35
N ASP A 52 9.18 -19.10 3.26
CA ASP A 52 7.98 -19.74 2.74
C ASP A 52 6.83 -19.62 3.77
N PRO A 53 5.58 -20.01 3.42
CA PRO A 53 4.44 -19.98 4.33
C PRO A 53 4.57 -20.90 5.56
N LYS A 54 5.52 -21.84 5.54
CA LYS A 54 5.82 -22.74 6.69
C LYS A 54 6.87 -22.15 7.62
N GLY A 55 7.41 -20.96 7.30
CA GLY A 55 8.42 -20.26 8.10
C GLY A 55 9.87 -20.67 7.79
N ALA A 56 10.12 -21.53 6.80
CA ALA A 56 11.47 -21.89 6.41
C ALA A 56 12.12 -20.78 5.57
N GLY A 57 13.36 -20.41 5.92
CA GLY A 57 14.10 -19.31 5.27
C GLY A 57 14.33 -19.54 3.79
N LEU A 58 14.15 -18.49 2.98
CA LEU A 58 14.37 -18.47 1.54
C LEU A 58 15.61 -17.64 1.19
N ASP A 59 16.42 -18.17 0.28
CA ASP A 59 17.55 -17.43 -0.26
C ASP A 59 17.08 -16.41 -1.31
N ARG A 60 17.43 -15.14 -1.09
CA ARG A 60 17.07 -14.05 -1.98
C ARG A 60 17.64 -14.19 -3.39
N LEU A 61 18.80 -14.79 -3.53
CA LEU A 61 19.50 -14.91 -4.81
C LEU A 61 19.07 -16.13 -5.63
N GLY A 62 18.31 -17.05 -5.03
CA GLY A 62 17.85 -18.26 -5.71
C GLY A 62 18.95 -19.33 -5.85
N VAL A 63 20.03 -19.26 -5.06
CA VAL A 63 21.17 -20.19 -5.14
C VAL A 63 20.96 -21.38 -4.20
N VAL A 64 20.55 -21.12 -2.97
CA VAL A 64 20.31 -22.16 -1.95
C VAL A 64 18.88 -22.68 -2.01
N THR A 65 17.94 -21.81 -2.29
CA THR A 65 16.52 -22.15 -2.48
C THR A 65 16.03 -21.65 -3.82
N PRO A 66 15.17 -22.39 -4.54
CA PRO A 66 14.71 -21.99 -5.86
C PRO A 66 14.04 -20.61 -5.90
N GLY A 67 14.27 -19.90 -6.99
CA GLY A 67 13.60 -18.64 -7.30
C GLY A 67 14.25 -17.40 -6.71
N THR A 68 14.68 -16.50 -7.58
CA THR A 68 15.18 -15.17 -7.18
C THR A 68 14.09 -14.30 -6.60
N ILE A 69 14.44 -13.49 -5.59
CA ILE A 69 13.48 -12.63 -4.89
C ILE A 69 13.88 -11.16 -5.07
N SER A 70 13.00 -10.41 -5.73
CA SER A 70 13.11 -8.95 -5.87
C SER A 70 12.37 -8.28 -4.73
N ILE A 71 13.02 -7.34 -4.04
CA ILE A 71 12.48 -6.69 -2.84
C ILE A 71 12.71 -5.19 -2.95
N SER A 72 11.69 -4.42 -2.58
CA SER A 72 11.77 -2.96 -2.44
C SER A 72 11.17 -2.53 -1.10
N PHE A 73 11.68 -1.43 -0.58
CA PHE A 73 11.26 -0.89 0.71
C PHE A 73 10.63 0.50 0.56
N LEU A 74 9.81 0.84 1.52
CA LEU A 74 9.17 2.14 1.69
C LEU A 74 9.45 2.63 3.09
N ILE A 75 9.59 3.94 3.27
CA ILE A 75 9.68 4.53 4.60
C ILE A 75 8.96 5.87 4.62
N GLY A 76 8.14 6.07 5.64
CA GLY A 76 7.36 7.27 5.82
C GLY A 76 6.88 7.44 7.25
N TYR A 77 6.17 8.53 7.49
CA TYR A 77 5.55 8.87 8.75
C TYR A 77 4.22 9.57 8.50
N ILE A 78 3.38 9.67 9.52
CA ILE A 78 2.17 10.50 9.47
C ILE A 78 2.45 11.77 10.27
N PRO A 79 2.37 12.98 9.67
CA PRO A 79 2.55 14.24 10.37
C PRO A 79 1.65 14.39 11.60
N ALA A 80 2.06 15.17 12.58
CA ALA A 80 1.33 15.30 13.84
C ALA A 80 -0.13 15.74 13.66
N ASP A 81 -0.38 16.65 12.74
CA ASP A 81 -1.68 17.19 12.35
C ASP A 81 -2.36 16.44 11.20
N GLY A 82 -1.66 15.44 10.61
CA GLY A 82 -2.11 14.69 9.44
C GLY A 82 -2.75 13.33 9.76
N THR A 83 -3.40 12.76 8.77
CA THR A 83 -3.97 11.40 8.79
C THR A 83 -3.43 10.53 7.65
N GLN A 84 -2.63 11.10 6.77
CA GLN A 84 -2.04 10.45 5.59
C GLN A 84 -0.52 10.37 5.77
N TYR A 85 0.09 9.36 5.15
CA TYR A 85 1.53 9.23 5.12
C TYR A 85 2.20 10.37 4.34
N THR A 86 3.41 10.72 4.80
CA THR A 86 4.42 11.46 4.06
C THR A 86 5.59 10.51 3.82
N SER A 87 5.92 10.28 2.56
CA SER A 87 7.06 9.43 2.18
C SER A 87 8.36 10.22 2.23
N TYR A 88 9.41 9.62 2.77
CA TYR A 88 10.76 10.19 2.71
C TYR A 88 11.44 9.97 1.36
N ILE A 89 11.08 8.89 0.67
CA ILE A 89 11.70 8.53 -0.60
C ILE A 89 10.75 8.87 -1.73
N THR A 90 11.21 9.76 -2.58
CA THR A 90 10.45 10.27 -3.72
C THR A 90 11.26 10.21 -5.00
N ARG A 91 10.57 10.28 -6.11
CA ARG A 91 11.15 10.43 -7.45
C ARG A 91 10.45 11.54 -8.21
N THR A 92 11.19 12.16 -9.12
CA THR A 92 10.62 13.10 -10.09
C THR A 92 10.08 12.35 -11.30
N ARG A 93 8.90 12.73 -11.76
CA ARG A 93 8.30 12.24 -13.01
C ARG A 93 7.81 13.42 -13.83
N THR A 94 8.11 13.40 -15.13
CA THR A 94 7.59 14.36 -16.10
C THR A 94 6.60 13.67 -17.02
N GLY A 95 5.46 14.29 -17.25
CA GLY A 95 4.38 13.82 -18.10
C GLY A 95 3.60 15.00 -18.69
N ALA A 96 2.44 14.74 -19.27
CA ALA A 96 1.62 15.77 -19.90
C ALA A 96 1.11 16.84 -18.91
N ALA A 97 0.94 16.49 -17.63
CA ALA A 97 0.58 17.43 -16.56
C ALA A 97 1.78 18.21 -15.98
N GLY A 98 2.97 18.04 -16.55
CA GLY A 98 4.20 18.70 -16.08
C GLY A 98 5.09 17.77 -15.25
N THR A 99 6.01 18.39 -14.50
CA THR A 99 6.94 17.66 -13.62
C THR A 99 6.39 17.59 -12.21
N VAL A 100 6.28 16.37 -11.69
CA VAL A 100 5.71 16.07 -10.36
C VAL A 100 6.67 15.25 -9.53
N THR A 101 6.55 15.36 -8.21
CA THR A 101 7.23 14.48 -7.25
C THR A 101 6.27 13.38 -6.80
N GLN A 102 6.74 12.14 -6.79
CA GLN A 102 5.94 10.97 -6.40
C GLN A 102 6.67 10.15 -5.35
N ALA A 103 5.95 9.61 -4.38
CA ALA A 103 6.49 8.60 -3.49
C ALA A 103 6.95 7.37 -4.29
N THR A 104 8.06 6.76 -3.88
CA THR A 104 8.64 5.60 -4.56
C THR A 104 9.30 4.64 -3.58
N GLY A 105 9.55 3.42 -4.03
CA GLY A 105 10.32 2.44 -3.28
C GLY A 105 11.83 2.61 -3.43
N GLU A 106 12.54 2.13 -2.43
CA GLU A 106 14.00 2.00 -2.37
C GLU A 106 14.40 0.54 -2.61
N ASN A 107 15.35 0.31 -3.52
CA ASN A 107 15.90 -1.03 -3.81
C ASN A 107 17.37 -0.99 -4.25
N THR A 108 18.04 0.15 -4.11
CA THR A 108 19.44 0.38 -4.52
C THR A 108 20.44 0.25 -3.38
N GLY A 109 19.97 -0.06 -2.19
CA GLY A 109 20.79 -0.22 -1.00
C GLY A 109 21.56 -1.53 -0.95
N THR A 110 22.22 -1.77 0.17
CA THR A 110 23.10 -2.91 0.35
C THR A 110 22.47 -3.97 1.26
N TRP A 111 22.76 -5.23 0.93
CA TRP A 111 22.27 -6.39 1.66
C TRP A 111 23.40 -7.02 2.49
N THR A 112 23.10 -7.30 3.76
CA THR A 112 23.92 -8.15 4.62
C THR A 112 23.13 -9.42 4.91
N VAL A 113 23.71 -10.58 4.58
CA VAL A 113 23.13 -11.88 4.89
C VAL A 113 23.49 -12.25 6.31
N VAL A 114 22.50 -12.52 7.15
CA VAL A 114 22.70 -13.02 8.52
C VAL A 114 22.62 -14.56 8.52
N ASN A 115 21.55 -15.08 7.92
CA ASN A 115 21.30 -16.49 7.67
C ASN A 115 20.46 -16.65 6.40
N THR A 116 20.26 -17.88 5.94
CA THR A 116 19.30 -18.15 4.87
C THR A 116 17.91 -17.66 5.30
N GLY A 117 17.38 -16.68 4.58
CA GLY A 117 16.11 -16.06 4.90
C GLY A 117 16.16 -14.96 5.96
N GLU A 118 17.33 -14.59 6.46
CA GLU A 118 17.51 -13.49 7.42
C GLU A 118 18.50 -12.47 6.88
N TYR A 119 18.04 -11.23 6.71
CA TYR A 119 18.77 -10.18 6.03
C TYR A 119 18.71 -8.86 6.78
N VAL A 120 19.77 -8.06 6.63
CA VAL A 120 19.74 -6.63 6.95
C VAL A 120 19.89 -5.86 5.64
N TYR A 121 18.94 -4.99 5.36
CA TYR A 121 19.01 -4.08 4.24
C TYR A 121 19.34 -2.68 4.72
N THR A 122 20.40 -2.10 4.19
CA THR A 122 20.82 -0.72 4.47
C THR A 122 20.45 0.15 3.28
N PHE A 123 19.62 1.15 3.51
CA PHE A 123 19.14 2.06 2.48
C PHE A 123 20.28 2.91 1.90
N THR A 124 20.24 3.18 0.60
CA THR A 124 21.09 4.19 -0.04
C THR A 124 20.59 5.59 0.30
N ASN A 125 19.26 5.78 0.26
CA ASN A 125 18.66 7.07 0.59
C ASN A 125 18.61 7.27 2.10
N LYS A 126 19.16 8.39 2.55
CA LYS A 126 19.13 8.79 3.97
C LYS A 126 17.92 9.68 4.23
N LEU A 127 17.38 9.59 5.44
CA LEU A 127 16.40 10.55 5.92
C LEU A 127 17.05 11.92 6.14
N PRO A 128 16.28 13.02 6.00
CA PRO A 128 16.79 14.35 6.35
C PRO A 128 17.16 14.41 7.83
N SER A 129 18.19 15.18 8.18
CA SER A 129 18.63 15.34 9.56
C SER A 129 17.55 15.91 10.50
N SER A 130 16.53 16.54 9.92
CA SER A 130 15.37 17.10 10.62
C SER A 130 14.24 16.09 10.89
N TYR A 131 14.41 14.80 10.57
CA TYR A 131 13.36 13.82 10.88
C TYR A 131 13.10 13.74 12.39
N ASP A 132 11.84 13.60 12.76
CA ASP A 132 11.48 13.50 14.18
C ASP A 132 11.66 12.07 14.68
N LYS A 133 12.76 11.82 15.42
CA LYS A 133 13.06 10.52 16.00
C LYS A 133 12.05 9.99 17.01
N ASN A 134 11.19 10.87 17.56
CA ASN A 134 10.16 10.53 18.53
C ASN A 134 8.80 10.24 17.88
N ALA A 135 8.64 10.56 16.58
CA ALA A 135 7.44 10.24 15.85
C ALA A 135 7.38 8.75 15.47
N THR A 136 6.17 8.23 15.30
CA THR A 136 5.97 6.91 14.68
C THR A 136 6.37 6.96 13.22
N HIS A 137 7.26 6.05 12.83
CA HIS A 137 7.63 5.78 11.46
C HIS A 137 7.05 4.44 11.01
N THR A 138 6.83 4.31 9.73
CA THR A 138 6.40 3.05 9.12
C THR A 138 7.40 2.65 8.05
N LEU A 139 7.91 1.43 8.16
CA LEU A 139 8.69 0.77 7.14
C LEU A 139 7.77 -0.20 6.39
N GLY A 140 7.73 -0.10 5.06
CA GLY A 140 7.03 -1.04 4.18
C GLY A 140 8.02 -1.88 3.39
N VAL A 141 7.63 -3.09 3.06
CA VAL A 141 8.37 -3.98 2.14
C VAL A 141 7.38 -4.64 1.20
N TYR A 142 7.76 -4.75 -0.06
CA TYR A 142 7.02 -5.51 -1.07
C TYR A 142 7.99 -6.17 -2.03
N GLY A 143 7.56 -7.27 -2.63
CA GLY A 143 8.40 -7.96 -3.58
C GLY A 143 7.76 -9.18 -4.21
N SER A 144 8.58 -9.86 -5.01
CA SER A 144 8.16 -11.08 -5.72
C SER A 144 9.28 -12.09 -5.76
N ARG A 145 8.92 -13.36 -5.68
CA ARG A 145 9.76 -14.52 -5.93
C ARG A 145 9.43 -15.09 -7.31
N ASN A 146 10.43 -15.27 -8.15
CA ASN A 146 10.26 -15.85 -9.48
C ASN A 146 10.37 -17.37 -9.42
N LEU A 147 9.29 -18.06 -9.75
CA LEU A 147 9.22 -19.52 -9.86
C LEU A 147 8.78 -19.96 -11.28
N ASP A 148 9.05 -19.13 -12.29
CA ASP A 148 8.68 -19.42 -13.69
C ASP A 148 9.32 -20.72 -14.20
N GLU A 149 10.54 -21.02 -13.75
CA GLU A 149 11.26 -22.28 -14.01
C GLU A 149 10.45 -23.53 -13.64
N PHE A 150 9.57 -23.41 -12.64
CA PHE A 150 8.69 -24.49 -12.17
C PHE A 150 7.24 -24.32 -12.66
N GLU A 151 7.00 -23.44 -13.63
CA GLU A 151 5.67 -23.10 -14.14
C GLU A 151 4.70 -22.60 -13.03
N MET A 152 5.24 -22.01 -11.96
CA MET A 152 4.47 -21.50 -10.83
C MET A 152 4.30 -19.97 -10.87
N GLY A 153 4.92 -19.32 -11.85
CA GLY A 153 4.87 -17.87 -11.99
C GLY A 153 5.53 -17.14 -10.83
N ARG A 154 5.09 -15.91 -10.62
CA ARG A 154 5.61 -15.07 -9.53
C ARG A 154 4.76 -15.20 -8.28
N GLN A 155 5.44 -15.41 -7.16
CA GLN A 155 4.86 -15.37 -5.83
C GLN A 155 5.11 -13.99 -5.22
N TYR A 156 4.12 -13.39 -4.57
CA TYR A 156 4.20 -12.01 -4.09
C TYR A 156 3.96 -11.93 -2.60
N ALA A 157 4.63 -10.97 -1.96
CA ALA A 157 4.41 -10.62 -0.56
C ALA A 157 4.61 -9.13 -0.35
N ASP A 158 3.92 -8.58 0.63
CA ASP A 158 4.15 -7.26 1.18
C ASP A 158 3.76 -7.21 2.65
N THR A 159 4.32 -6.27 3.39
CA THR A 159 3.97 -6.00 4.78
C THR A 159 4.49 -4.64 5.23
N THR A 160 4.02 -4.18 6.39
CA THR A 160 4.50 -2.95 7.04
C THR A 160 4.93 -3.22 8.49
N PHE A 161 5.75 -2.33 9.01
CA PHE A 161 6.24 -2.37 10.39
C PHE A 161 6.30 -0.94 10.95
N ASN A 162 5.58 -0.71 12.04
CA ASN A 162 5.57 0.59 12.72
C ASN A 162 6.58 0.60 13.87
N PHE A 163 7.35 1.68 13.98
CA PHE A 163 8.35 1.83 15.02
C PHE A 163 8.59 3.31 15.36
N VAL A 164 9.22 3.55 16.51
CA VAL A 164 9.69 4.87 16.93
C VAL A 164 11.21 4.81 17.01
N PRO A 165 11.96 5.57 16.20
CA PRO A 165 13.43 5.48 16.14
C PRO A 165 14.12 5.68 17.49
N ALA A 166 13.65 6.58 18.33
CA ALA A 166 14.17 6.81 19.68
C ALA A 166 13.70 5.79 20.72
N GLY A 167 12.88 4.82 20.33
CA GLY A 167 12.17 3.92 21.22
C GLY A 167 10.86 4.54 21.76
N GLY A 168 10.07 3.73 22.41
CA GLY A 168 8.77 4.15 22.94
C GLY A 168 7.58 3.59 22.16
N PRO A 169 6.36 3.94 22.55
CA PRO A 169 5.15 3.36 21.97
C PRO A 169 4.87 3.91 20.58
N VAL A 170 4.34 3.05 19.71
CA VAL A 170 3.74 3.44 18.43
C VAL A 170 2.42 4.16 18.72
N THR A 171 2.30 5.41 18.33
CA THR A 171 1.16 6.26 18.65
C THR A 171 0.33 6.67 17.44
N LYS A 172 0.92 6.63 16.24
CA LYS A 172 0.27 7.14 15.05
C LYS A 172 0.38 6.14 13.91
N VAL A 173 -0.76 5.54 13.55
CA VAL A 173 -0.89 4.55 12.48
C VAL A 173 -2.05 4.95 11.58
N ARG A 174 -2.09 4.39 10.37
CA ARG A 174 -3.24 4.48 9.47
C ARG A 174 -3.83 3.09 9.26
N ASP A 175 -4.97 2.87 9.90
CA ASP A 175 -5.72 1.62 9.85
C ASP A 175 -7.23 1.93 9.75
N VAL A 176 -7.63 2.46 8.57
CA VAL A 176 -9.01 2.91 8.30
C VAL A 176 -9.84 1.81 7.65
N ILE A 177 -9.18 0.94 6.88
CA ILE A 177 -9.78 -0.16 6.11
C ILE A 177 -8.80 -1.33 6.05
N LYS A 178 -9.30 -2.55 6.04
CA LYS A 178 -8.49 -3.77 5.88
C LYS A 178 -8.50 -4.27 4.44
N THR A 179 -7.40 -4.84 4.01
CA THR A 179 -7.28 -5.50 2.69
C THR A 179 -8.35 -6.56 2.46
N ALA A 180 -8.74 -7.27 3.51
CA ALA A 180 -9.81 -8.27 3.44
C ALA A 180 -11.16 -7.70 2.96
N SER A 181 -11.44 -6.42 3.25
CA SER A 181 -12.65 -5.75 2.74
C SER A 181 -12.60 -5.56 1.23
N CYS A 182 -11.43 -5.27 0.67
CA CYS A 182 -11.23 -5.20 -0.79
C CYS A 182 -11.38 -6.59 -1.44
N ASN A 183 -10.85 -7.62 -0.78
CA ASN A 183 -10.82 -9.00 -1.27
C ASN A 183 -12.21 -9.68 -1.29
N LYS A 184 -13.24 -9.05 -0.78
CA LYS A 184 -14.63 -9.51 -0.97
C LYS A 184 -15.07 -9.46 -2.44
N CYS A 185 -14.55 -8.50 -3.21
CA CYS A 185 -14.87 -8.30 -4.62
C CYS A 185 -13.67 -8.58 -5.54
N HIS A 186 -12.44 -8.40 -5.06
CA HIS A 186 -11.21 -8.49 -5.85
C HIS A 186 -10.51 -9.86 -5.77
N ASP A 187 -11.15 -10.93 -5.32
CA ASP A 187 -10.53 -12.25 -5.06
C ASP A 187 -9.22 -12.10 -4.24
N GLN A 188 -8.17 -11.58 -4.87
CA GLN A 188 -6.96 -11.12 -4.22
C GLN A 188 -6.53 -9.77 -4.80
N LEU A 189 -6.55 -8.72 -3.98
CA LEU A 189 -6.03 -7.42 -4.38
C LEU A 189 -4.56 -7.58 -4.79
N GLY A 190 -4.21 -7.08 -5.97
CA GLY A 190 -2.85 -7.21 -6.50
C GLY A 190 -2.61 -6.24 -7.63
N LEU A 191 -1.97 -5.10 -7.33
CA LEU A 191 -1.72 -4.03 -8.28
C LEU A 191 -0.22 -3.88 -8.56
N HIS A 192 0.12 -3.03 -9.54
CA HIS A 192 1.50 -2.83 -9.98
C HIS A 192 2.21 -4.16 -10.33
N GLY A 193 1.59 -4.96 -11.19
CA GLY A 193 2.10 -6.27 -11.57
C GLY A 193 1.97 -7.34 -10.49
N GLY A 194 1.06 -7.14 -9.51
CA GLY A 194 0.75 -8.10 -8.45
C GLY A 194 1.58 -7.96 -7.18
N SER A 195 2.56 -7.06 -7.15
CA SER A 195 3.54 -6.97 -6.04
C SER A 195 3.09 -6.13 -4.84
N ARG A 196 1.99 -5.37 -4.95
CA ARG A 196 1.37 -4.62 -3.83
C ARG A 196 -0.03 -5.18 -3.62
N ARG A 197 -0.23 -5.77 -2.46
CA ARG A 197 -1.42 -6.55 -2.13
C ARG A 197 -2.14 -6.08 -0.89
N SER A 198 -1.45 -5.35 0.00
CA SER A 198 -2.04 -4.80 1.22
C SER A 198 -2.33 -3.31 1.10
N VAL A 199 -3.46 -2.88 1.67
CA VAL A 199 -3.85 -1.47 1.76
C VAL A 199 -2.83 -0.68 2.56
N GLU A 200 -2.22 -1.30 3.54
CA GLU A 200 -1.17 -0.72 4.38
C GLU A 200 0.02 -0.25 3.54
N VAL A 201 0.50 -1.09 2.63
CA VAL A 201 1.59 -0.73 1.68
C VAL A 201 1.11 0.26 0.63
N CYS A 202 -0.12 0.13 0.12
CA CYS A 202 -0.69 1.08 -0.83
C CYS A 202 -0.70 2.51 -0.27
N ASN A 203 -1.13 2.67 0.98
CA ASN A 203 -1.19 3.97 1.67
C ASN A 203 0.17 4.68 1.78
N MET A 204 1.28 3.96 1.76
CA MET A 204 2.63 4.55 1.88
C MET A 204 3.09 5.26 0.60
N CYS A 205 2.55 4.88 -0.56
CA CYS A 205 2.84 5.52 -1.84
C CYS A 205 1.70 6.40 -2.35
N HIS A 206 0.45 5.98 -2.13
CA HIS A 206 -0.75 6.72 -2.52
C HIS A 206 -1.08 7.79 -1.48
N THR A 207 -0.23 8.82 -1.44
CA THR A 207 -0.26 9.94 -0.50
C THR A 207 -0.65 11.23 -1.21
N PRO A 208 -1.03 12.29 -0.49
CA PRO A 208 -1.24 13.62 -1.10
C PRO A 208 -0.02 14.18 -1.85
N GLN A 209 1.19 13.66 -1.58
CA GLN A 209 2.43 14.05 -2.27
C GLN A 209 2.54 13.48 -3.69
N THR A 210 1.70 12.51 -4.07
CA THR A 210 1.89 11.71 -5.28
C THR A 210 0.79 11.99 -6.31
N PRO A 211 0.89 13.05 -7.12
CA PRO A 211 0.00 13.26 -8.26
C PRO A 211 0.40 12.37 -9.44
N ASP A 212 -0.56 12.08 -10.32
CA ASP A 212 -0.29 11.44 -11.60
C ASP A 212 0.37 12.43 -12.56
N SER A 213 1.52 12.08 -13.11
CA SER A 213 2.25 12.96 -14.05
C SER A 213 1.58 13.11 -15.41
N ALA A 214 0.72 12.17 -15.80
CA ALA A 214 0.00 12.24 -17.07
C ALA A 214 -1.20 13.20 -17.01
N THR A 215 -1.93 13.22 -15.91
CA THR A 215 -3.20 13.95 -15.80
C THR A 215 -3.20 15.04 -14.72
N GLY A 216 -2.25 15.01 -13.77
CA GLY A 216 -2.26 15.87 -12.58
C GLY A 216 -3.24 15.42 -11.49
N ASN A 217 -4.04 14.40 -11.74
CA ASN A 217 -4.95 13.85 -10.75
C ASN A 217 -4.18 13.34 -9.52
N THR A 218 -4.70 13.61 -8.34
CA THR A 218 -4.10 13.07 -7.12
C THR A 218 -4.25 11.55 -7.06
N THR A 219 -3.19 10.88 -6.64
CA THR A 219 -3.23 9.45 -6.31
C THR A 219 -3.35 9.20 -4.80
N ASP A 220 -3.67 10.23 -3.99
CA ASP A 220 -4.05 10.04 -2.58
C ASP A 220 -5.07 8.90 -2.49
N MET A 221 -4.76 7.86 -1.72
CA MET A 221 -5.58 6.65 -1.63
C MET A 221 -7.03 6.95 -1.31
N ARG A 222 -7.28 7.88 -0.43
CA ARG A 222 -8.61 8.33 0.02
C ARG A 222 -9.43 8.96 -1.12
N VAL A 223 -8.77 9.65 -2.07
CA VAL A 223 -9.43 10.27 -3.21
C VAL A 223 -9.52 9.30 -4.37
N MET A 224 -8.39 8.73 -4.76
CA MET A 224 -8.26 7.88 -5.93
C MET A 224 -9.20 6.68 -5.88
N ILE A 225 -9.21 5.95 -4.75
CA ILE A 225 -10.01 4.73 -4.65
C ILE A 225 -11.51 5.00 -4.72
N HIS A 226 -11.99 6.10 -4.10
CA HIS A 226 -13.39 6.49 -4.19
C HIS A 226 -13.76 6.89 -5.62
N LYS A 227 -12.92 7.72 -6.29
CA LYS A 227 -13.19 8.12 -7.68
C LYS A 227 -13.22 6.94 -8.63
N ILE A 228 -12.31 5.98 -8.49
CA ILE A 228 -12.29 4.75 -9.30
C ILE A 228 -13.61 3.98 -9.14
N HIS A 229 -14.06 3.74 -7.90
CA HIS A 229 -15.28 2.97 -7.65
C HIS A 229 -16.56 3.76 -7.96
N PHE A 230 -16.52 5.09 -7.92
CA PHE A 230 -17.64 5.93 -8.36
C PHE A 230 -17.73 6.00 -9.88
N GLY A 231 -16.61 6.01 -10.59
CA GLY A 231 -16.45 5.81 -12.03
C GLY A 231 -17.50 6.53 -12.87
N ALA A 232 -18.36 5.77 -13.54
CA ALA A 232 -19.44 6.28 -14.39
C ALA A 232 -20.45 7.19 -13.66
N ASN A 233 -20.46 7.16 -12.34
CA ASN A 233 -21.36 7.99 -11.53
C ASN A 233 -20.76 9.35 -11.13
N LEU A 234 -19.48 9.59 -11.36
CA LEU A 234 -18.85 10.88 -11.07
C LEU A 234 -19.57 12.00 -11.81
N PRO A 235 -19.91 13.11 -11.14
CA PRO A 235 -20.50 14.29 -11.79
C PRO A 235 -19.66 14.78 -12.97
N SER A 236 -18.33 14.84 -12.83
CA SER A 236 -17.43 15.22 -13.92
C SER A 236 -17.51 14.28 -15.12
N VAL A 237 -17.62 12.95 -14.89
CA VAL A 237 -17.76 11.96 -15.96
C VAL A 237 -19.10 12.11 -16.67
N LYS A 238 -20.20 12.31 -15.93
CA LYS A 238 -21.51 12.59 -16.51
C LYS A 238 -21.54 13.89 -17.30
N ALA A 239 -20.68 14.84 -16.96
CA ALA A 239 -20.48 16.09 -17.72
C ALA A 239 -19.49 15.93 -18.90
N GLY A 240 -18.99 14.73 -19.19
CA GLY A 240 -18.13 14.42 -20.33
C GLY A 240 -16.64 14.48 -20.07
N THR A 241 -16.20 14.65 -18.81
CA THR A 241 -14.78 14.66 -18.43
C THR A 241 -14.34 13.28 -17.98
N LYS A 242 -13.35 12.70 -18.65
CA LYS A 242 -12.83 11.36 -18.29
C LYS A 242 -12.02 11.38 -16.99
N TYR A 243 -12.17 10.34 -16.17
CA TYR A 243 -11.33 10.11 -15.02
C TYR A 243 -10.22 9.10 -15.34
N ILE A 244 -9.01 9.61 -15.51
CA ILE A 244 -7.83 8.85 -15.94
C ILE A 244 -6.75 8.93 -14.87
N ILE A 245 -6.15 7.79 -14.52
CA ILE A 245 -4.97 7.67 -13.66
C ILE A 245 -3.96 6.75 -14.36
N ALA A 246 -2.71 7.19 -14.47
CA ALA A 246 -1.61 6.42 -15.07
C ALA A 246 -1.98 5.84 -16.46
N ASN A 247 -2.64 6.65 -17.30
CA ASN A 247 -3.15 6.30 -18.63
C ASN A 247 -4.27 5.24 -18.63
N GLN A 248 -4.79 4.85 -17.48
CA GLN A 248 -5.96 3.97 -17.39
C GLN A 248 -7.22 4.81 -17.19
N ASP A 249 -8.20 4.63 -18.08
CA ASP A 249 -9.53 5.27 -18.02
C ASP A 249 -10.44 4.47 -17.06
N TYR A 250 -10.95 5.13 -16.04
CA TYR A 250 -11.87 4.56 -15.06
C TYR A 250 -13.29 5.11 -15.18
N SER A 251 -13.58 5.87 -16.25
CA SER A 251 -14.88 6.54 -16.44
C SER A 251 -16.05 5.57 -16.60
N ASP A 252 -15.81 4.37 -17.10
CA ASP A 252 -16.84 3.35 -17.33
C ASP A 252 -16.97 2.36 -16.16
N VAL A 253 -16.23 2.56 -15.06
CA VAL A 253 -16.31 1.66 -13.90
C VAL A 253 -17.68 1.79 -13.23
N VAL A 254 -18.32 0.64 -13.03
CA VAL A 254 -19.58 0.52 -12.29
C VAL A 254 -19.33 -0.38 -11.07
N ASN A 255 -19.46 0.17 -9.88
CA ASN A 255 -19.37 -0.61 -8.66
C ASN A 255 -20.56 -1.59 -8.55
N PRO A 256 -20.34 -2.89 -8.26
CA PRO A 256 -21.43 -3.87 -8.14
C PRO A 256 -22.39 -3.57 -6.97
N SER A 257 -21.91 -2.89 -5.93
CA SER A 257 -22.73 -2.38 -4.82
C SER A 257 -23.05 -0.91 -4.99
N PRO A 258 -24.17 -0.39 -4.43
CA PRO A 258 -24.40 1.05 -4.39
C PRO A 258 -23.20 1.76 -3.76
N VAL A 259 -22.69 2.80 -4.43
CA VAL A 259 -21.52 3.57 -3.94
C VAL A 259 -21.74 4.26 -2.59
N SER A 260 -23.01 4.43 -2.19
CA SER A 260 -23.42 4.90 -0.86
C SER A 260 -23.30 3.82 0.22
N ALA A 261 -23.02 2.55 -0.15
CA ALA A 261 -22.83 1.45 0.79
C ALA A 261 -21.41 1.49 1.40
N CYS A 262 -21.04 2.57 2.06
CA CYS A 262 -19.71 2.82 2.63
C CYS A 262 -19.19 1.66 3.50
N ARG A 263 -20.11 0.95 4.18
CA ARG A 263 -19.78 -0.17 5.08
C ARG A 263 -19.30 -1.43 4.37
N GLU A 264 -19.45 -1.54 3.06
CA GLU A 264 -18.87 -2.66 2.30
C GLU A 264 -17.34 -2.66 2.39
N CYS A 265 -16.75 -1.47 2.35
CA CYS A 265 -15.32 -1.26 2.51
C CYS A 265 -14.94 -0.88 3.95
N HIS A 266 -15.70 0.02 4.57
CA HIS A 266 -15.50 0.49 5.95
C HIS A 266 -16.27 -0.37 6.94
N GLU A 267 -15.81 -1.60 7.15
CA GLU A 267 -16.46 -2.53 8.07
C GLU A 267 -16.43 -2.01 9.51
N MET A 268 -17.61 -1.92 10.13
CA MET A 268 -17.74 -1.39 11.49
C MET A 268 -17.63 -2.47 12.56
N THR A 269 -17.81 -3.73 12.19
CA THR A 269 -17.83 -4.88 13.11
C THR A 269 -17.14 -6.09 12.48
N GLY A 270 -16.83 -7.10 13.29
CA GLY A 270 -16.25 -8.33 12.82
C GLY A 270 -14.71 -8.30 12.72
N PRO A 271 -14.11 -9.41 12.27
CA PRO A 271 -12.65 -9.60 12.28
C PRO A 271 -11.90 -8.69 11.32
N ASN A 272 -12.58 -8.16 10.29
CA ASN A 272 -11.99 -7.27 9.30
C ASN A 272 -12.22 -5.78 9.63
N ALA A 273 -12.80 -5.45 10.78
CA ALA A 273 -12.96 -4.08 11.21
C ALA A 273 -11.60 -3.46 11.56
N ALA A 274 -11.27 -2.35 10.90
CA ALA A 274 -10.04 -1.60 11.17
C ALA A 274 -10.12 -0.87 12.52
N SER A 275 -8.97 -0.57 13.14
CA SER A 275 -8.95 0.13 14.43
C SER A 275 -9.45 1.59 14.34
N GLN A 276 -9.35 2.19 13.16
CA GLN A 276 -9.82 3.54 12.85
C GLN A 276 -11.05 3.54 11.91
N LYS A 277 -11.86 2.50 11.98
CA LYS A 277 -13.04 2.26 11.13
C LYS A 277 -14.04 3.42 11.12
N GLU A 278 -14.16 4.17 12.23
CA GLU A 278 -15.07 5.30 12.32
C GLU A 278 -14.55 6.58 11.64
N ASN A 279 -13.30 6.62 11.17
CA ASN A 279 -12.72 7.85 10.60
C ASN A 279 -13.50 8.40 9.40
N TRP A 280 -14.15 7.55 8.60
CA TRP A 280 -14.98 8.01 7.49
C TRP A 280 -16.21 8.83 7.94
N GLN A 281 -16.68 8.62 9.17
CA GLN A 281 -17.78 9.37 9.78
C GLN A 281 -17.28 10.53 10.65
N THR A 282 -16.23 10.29 11.44
CA THR A 282 -15.79 11.22 12.51
C THR A 282 -14.69 12.17 12.05
N LYS A 283 -14.08 11.92 10.89
CA LYS A 283 -13.04 12.76 10.29
C LYS A 283 -13.32 13.05 8.82
N PRO A 284 -14.49 13.64 8.51
CA PRO A 284 -14.80 14.04 7.15
C PRO A 284 -13.78 15.07 6.64
N SER A 285 -13.58 15.12 5.33
CA SER A 285 -12.69 16.09 4.72
C SER A 285 -13.15 16.46 3.33
N ARG A 286 -12.78 17.66 2.87
CA ARG A 286 -13.06 18.11 1.50
C ARG A 286 -12.51 17.12 0.46
N ALA A 287 -11.35 16.54 0.71
CA ALA A 287 -10.76 15.53 -0.16
C ALA A 287 -11.60 14.25 -0.24
N ALA A 288 -12.12 13.76 0.89
CA ALA A 288 -12.98 12.58 0.91
C ALA A 288 -14.35 12.84 0.27
N CYS A 289 -15.02 13.94 0.63
CA CYS A 289 -16.32 14.30 0.05
C CYS A 289 -16.20 14.61 -1.45
N GLY A 290 -15.21 15.43 -1.83
CA GLY A 290 -14.95 15.81 -3.22
C GLY A 290 -14.45 14.67 -4.11
N SER A 291 -14.17 13.49 -3.55
CA SER A 291 -13.84 12.31 -4.35
C SER A 291 -15.06 11.71 -5.06
N CYS A 292 -16.26 11.88 -4.49
CA CYS A 292 -17.52 11.48 -5.11
C CYS A 292 -18.30 12.70 -5.64
N HIS A 293 -18.21 13.82 -4.94
CA HIS A 293 -18.85 15.09 -5.29
C HIS A 293 -17.83 16.01 -5.98
N ASP A 294 -17.30 15.59 -7.13
CA ASP A 294 -16.21 16.28 -7.82
C ASP A 294 -16.66 17.49 -8.68
N ASP A 295 -17.93 17.81 -8.64
CA ASP A 295 -18.53 19.05 -9.11
C ASP A 295 -18.60 20.14 -8.02
N VAL A 296 -18.24 19.81 -6.77
CA VAL A 296 -18.22 20.77 -5.66
C VAL A 296 -16.92 21.57 -5.68
N ASN A 297 -17.05 22.89 -5.67
CA ASN A 297 -15.93 23.79 -5.47
C ASN A 297 -15.94 24.35 -4.03
N PHE A 298 -15.15 23.75 -3.15
CA PHE A 298 -15.07 24.16 -1.75
C PHE A 298 -14.51 25.59 -1.55
N ALA A 299 -13.69 26.09 -2.50
CA ALA A 299 -13.11 27.42 -2.38
C ALA A 299 -14.14 28.53 -2.64
N THR A 300 -15.08 28.29 -3.55
CA THR A 300 -16.14 29.26 -3.90
C THR A 300 -17.48 28.95 -3.24
N GLY A 301 -17.67 27.72 -2.78
CA GLY A 301 -18.96 27.22 -2.27
C GLY A 301 -19.91 26.76 -3.35
N LEU A 302 -19.51 26.77 -4.63
CA LEU A 302 -20.35 26.27 -5.72
C LEU A 302 -20.68 24.79 -5.48
N ASN A 303 -21.96 24.45 -5.58
CA ASN A 303 -22.53 23.14 -5.26
C ASN A 303 -22.29 22.68 -3.79
N HIS A 304 -21.86 23.61 -2.91
CA HIS A 304 -21.70 23.37 -1.47
C HIS A 304 -22.32 24.53 -0.67
N VAL A 305 -23.63 24.45 -0.38
CA VAL A 305 -24.43 25.42 0.39
C VAL A 305 -24.20 26.90 0.03
N ASN A 306 -23.55 27.15 -1.12
CA ASN A 306 -23.16 28.47 -1.63
C ASN A 306 -22.21 29.26 -0.69
N LEU A 307 -21.50 28.58 0.19
CA LEU A 307 -20.50 29.16 1.08
C LEU A 307 -19.17 28.42 0.98
N PRO A 308 -18.05 29.16 0.95
CA PRO A 308 -16.72 28.56 0.90
C PRO A 308 -16.42 27.70 2.16
N GLN A 309 -15.71 26.60 1.94
CA GLN A 309 -15.20 25.72 2.98
C GLN A 309 -13.67 25.69 2.92
N PHE A 310 -12.98 26.48 3.76
CA PHE A 310 -11.55 26.67 3.65
C PHE A 310 -10.70 25.61 4.38
N ASN A 311 -11.28 24.87 5.30
CA ASN A 311 -10.59 23.83 6.07
C ASN A 311 -11.55 22.66 6.38
N ASP A 312 -11.05 21.60 6.94
CA ASP A 312 -11.81 20.39 7.26
C ASP A 312 -12.37 20.38 8.70
N ASN A 313 -12.04 21.38 9.54
CA ASN A 313 -12.34 21.36 10.98
C ASN A 313 -13.85 21.48 11.28
N SER A 314 -14.63 22.03 10.37
CA SER A 314 -16.07 22.22 10.51
C SER A 314 -16.91 21.29 9.64
N CYS A 315 -16.31 20.29 9.00
CA CYS A 315 -17.06 19.36 8.17
C CYS A 315 -18.03 18.44 8.95
N ALA A 316 -17.83 18.31 10.26
CA ALA A 316 -18.64 17.47 11.16
C ALA A 316 -19.58 18.27 12.07
N ASN A 317 -19.62 19.60 11.96
CA ASN A 317 -20.42 20.49 12.81
C ASN A 317 -21.61 21.03 12.04
#